data_80f309b356097eb53f30aab3a2d3e2d9
#
_entry.id   80f309b356097eb53f30aab3a2d3e2d9
#
_cell.length_a   1.000
_cell.length_b   1.000
_cell.length_c   1.000
_cell.angle_alpha   90.00
_cell.angle_beta   90.00
_cell.angle_gamma   90.00
#
_symmetry.space_group_name_H-M   'P 1'
#
loop_
_entity.id
_entity.type
_entity.pdbx_description
1 polymer ?
#
loop_
_entity_poly.entity_id
_entity_poly.type
_entity_poly.pdbx_seq_one_letter_code
_entity_poly.pdbx_strand_id
1 'polypeptide(L)'
;MSISRTIVWIDDNPRRKTTADDLGAKFVDVHNKDLAQEVDELIKGPQPSLVILDHILDKTATKNPLFQRGSTIAEAIKEHWPACPVIGVTNADNDKDIDIRTRRTYDALYQFVNFGKYLPRIKSISRDFAVIAKAKAKKTRDIVKLLKPPEDEIERLVAALPDDLKKEPFHDASLASRLFSWVNHLKDRPGFLYDSLWAATFLGLNESGFKKVTEIFDKGKYFGAFAWNDDPRWWSSRLSELLYKRCKPEFGELPWHVGRRLQGIKKEHYSRCHVCSEEFPDTVAYLDAVSSQRQAMHLKCTVLHPRYKRELYFEDIRMMQG
;
A
#
# COMPACT_ATOMS: atom_id res chain seq x y z
N MET A 1 15.42 23.79 2.07
CA MET A 1 15.87 23.31 0.73
C MET A 1 14.68 23.26 -0.22
N SER A 2 14.86 23.66 -1.48
CA SER A 2 13.82 23.55 -2.51
C SER A 2 13.83 22.11 -3.06
N ILE A 3 12.72 21.39 -2.89
CA ILE A 3 12.57 20.05 -3.49
C ILE A 3 12.39 20.25 -5.00
N SER A 4 13.28 19.68 -5.79
CA SER A 4 13.15 19.63 -7.25
C SER A 4 11.90 18.84 -7.61
N ARG A 5 11.26 19.15 -8.74
CA ARG A 5 10.17 18.30 -9.31
C ARG A 5 10.72 17.13 -10.12
N THR A 6 12.02 16.93 -10.12
CA THR A 6 12.70 15.93 -10.96
C THR A 6 12.63 14.56 -10.29
N ILE A 7 12.09 13.59 -11.00
CA ILE A 7 12.25 12.17 -10.69
C ILE A 7 13.60 11.73 -11.27
N VAL A 8 14.37 10.95 -10.54
CA VAL A 8 15.65 10.38 -11.01
C VAL A 8 15.53 8.87 -11.07
N TRP A 9 15.97 8.26 -12.17
CA TRP A 9 16.03 6.82 -12.33
C TRP A 9 17.48 6.38 -12.58
N ILE A 10 18.04 5.58 -11.67
CA ILE A 10 19.41 5.05 -11.74
C ILE A 10 19.34 3.57 -12.14
N ASP A 11 19.97 3.24 -13.25
CA ASP A 11 19.91 1.90 -13.82
C ASP A 11 21.13 1.62 -14.70
N ASP A 12 21.56 0.38 -14.78
CA ASP A 12 22.65 -0.07 -15.67
C ASP A 12 22.15 -0.71 -16.98
N ASN A 13 20.82 -0.72 -17.17
CA ASN A 13 20.19 -1.22 -18.38
C ASN A 13 19.61 -0.05 -19.21
N PRO A 14 20.29 0.41 -20.27
CA PRO A 14 19.85 1.55 -21.06
C PRO A 14 18.49 1.33 -21.75
N ARG A 15 18.03 0.06 -21.91
CA ARG A 15 16.71 -0.24 -22.49
C ARG A 15 15.55 0.26 -21.62
N ARG A 16 15.78 0.50 -20.32
CA ARG A 16 14.77 1.03 -19.40
C ARG A 16 14.57 2.53 -19.51
N LYS A 17 15.41 3.22 -20.29
CA LYS A 17 15.31 4.66 -20.53
C LYS A 17 13.93 5.06 -21.08
N THR A 18 13.37 4.30 -22.02
CA THR A 18 12.03 4.60 -22.57
C THR A 18 10.97 4.65 -21.46
N THR A 19 11.01 3.70 -20.52
CA THR A 19 10.06 3.70 -19.38
C THR A 19 10.31 4.88 -18.43
N ALA A 20 11.57 5.28 -18.26
CA ALA A 20 11.92 6.47 -17.48
C ALA A 20 11.40 7.76 -18.17
N ASP A 21 11.51 7.85 -19.48
CA ASP A 21 10.98 8.98 -20.28
C ASP A 21 9.43 9.07 -20.15
N ASP A 22 8.70 7.95 -20.18
CA ASP A 22 7.25 7.89 -19.96
C ASP A 22 6.85 8.42 -18.57
N LEU A 23 7.71 8.21 -17.59
CA LEU A 23 7.53 8.75 -16.25
C LEU A 23 7.92 10.25 -16.16
N GLY A 24 8.67 10.76 -17.12
CA GLY A 24 9.30 12.08 -17.07
C GLY A 24 10.51 12.11 -16.12
N ALA A 25 11.19 10.99 -15.95
CA ALA A 25 12.34 10.86 -15.06
C ALA A 25 13.64 11.19 -15.80
N LYS A 26 14.59 11.82 -15.08
CA LYS A 26 15.97 11.92 -15.51
C LYS A 26 16.62 10.55 -15.38
N PHE A 27 16.93 9.91 -16.50
CA PHE A 27 17.63 8.63 -16.51
C PHE A 27 19.12 8.83 -16.27
N VAL A 28 19.68 8.15 -15.29
CA VAL A 28 21.11 8.11 -14.97
C VAL A 28 21.61 6.71 -15.36
N ASP A 29 22.22 6.62 -16.53
CA ASP A 29 22.83 5.41 -17.03
C ASP A 29 24.17 5.18 -16.31
N VAL A 30 24.25 4.09 -15.54
CA VAL A 30 25.47 3.70 -14.80
C VAL A 30 26.18 2.50 -15.43
N HIS A 31 25.78 2.10 -16.64
CA HIS A 31 26.45 1.02 -17.39
C HIS A 31 27.94 1.34 -17.62
N ASN A 32 28.82 0.48 -17.17
CA ASN A 32 30.27 0.65 -17.20
C ASN A 32 30.81 1.93 -16.49
N LYS A 33 30.04 2.51 -15.55
CA LYS A 33 30.46 3.68 -14.78
C LYS A 33 30.78 3.32 -13.33
N ASP A 34 31.52 4.19 -12.66
CA ASP A 34 31.72 4.11 -11.22
C ASP A 34 30.47 4.60 -10.50
N LEU A 35 29.73 3.65 -9.89
CA LEU A 35 28.48 3.92 -9.24
C LEU A 35 28.62 4.87 -8.04
N ALA A 36 29.72 4.77 -7.28
CA ALA A 36 29.94 5.65 -6.14
C ALA A 36 30.10 7.10 -6.59
N GLN A 37 30.85 7.34 -7.67
CA GLN A 37 31.02 8.67 -8.25
C GLN A 37 29.68 9.23 -8.76
N GLU A 38 28.88 8.44 -9.49
CA GLU A 38 27.57 8.89 -10.00
C GLU A 38 26.60 9.25 -8.85
N VAL A 39 26.62 8.48 -7.76
CA VAL A 39 25.80 8.78 -6.55
C VAL A 39 26.31 10.04 -5.84
N ASP A 40 27.63 10.21 -5.69
CA ASP A 40 28.22 11.41 -5.10
C ASP A 40 27.88 12.68 -5.90
N GLU A 41 27.89 12.59 -7.23
CA GLU A 41 27.48 13.69 -8.10
C GLU A 41 25.99 14.00 -7.97
N LEU A 42 25.16 12.97 -7.86
CA LEU A 42 23.74 13.14 -7.63
C LEU A 42 23.47 13.85 -6.29
N ILE A 43 24.15 13.43 -5.23
CA ILE A 43 23.96 13.97 -3.86
C ILE A 43 24.40 15.45 -3.77
N LYS A 44 25.38 15.88 -4.53
CA LYS A 44 25.79 17.30 -4.61
C LYS A 44 24.74 18.19 -5.28
N GLY A 45 23.80 17.60 -6.01
CA GLY A 45 22.71 18.31 -6.66
C GLY A 45 21.51 18.62 -5.75
N PRO A 46 20.45 19.21 -6.29
CA PRO A 46 19.22 19.43 -5.54
C PRO A 46 18.50 18.11 -5.28
N GLN A 47 17.87 18.00 -4.09
CA GLN A 47 17.07 16.83 -3.74
C GLN A 47 16.00 16.53 -4.82
N PRO A 48 15.97 15.32 -5.41
CA PRO A 48 14.92 14.91 -6.33
C PRO A 48 13.58 14.72 -5.59
N SER A 49 12.49 14.73 -6.34
CA SER A 49 11.17 14.46 -5.78
C SER A 49 10.93 12.96 -5.54
N LEU A 50 11.71 12.11 -6.20
CA LEU A 50 11.67 10.64 -6.08
C LEU A 50 12.91 10.06 -6.76
N VAL A 51 13.47 9.00 -6.19
CA VAL A 51 14.52 8.20 -6.83
C VAL A 51 14.01 6.79 -7.10
N ILE A 52 14.26 6.30 -8.31
CA ILE A 52 14.02 4.92 -8.72
C ILE A 52 15.37 4.26 -8.90
N LEU A 53 15.53 3.07 -8.32
CA LEU A 53 16.78 2.32 -8.36
C LEU A 53 16.54 0.91 -8.91
N ASP A 54 17.34 0.47 -9.86
CA ASP A 54 17.44 -0.97 -10.09
C ASP A 54 17.99 -1.64 -8.84
N HIS A 55 17.39 -2.76 -8.46
CA HIS A 55 17.83 -3.53 -7.30
C HIS A 55 19.21 -4.17 -7.51
N ILE A 56 19.53 -4.59 -8.74
CA ILE A 56 20.80 -5.20 -9.10
C ILE A 56 21.47 -4.36 -10.20
N LEU A 57 22.62 -3.80 -9.89
CA LEU A 57 23.44 -2.93 -10.74
C LEU A 57 24.76 -3.64 -11.05
N ASP A 58 24.69 -4.81 -11.70
CA ASP A 58 25.85 -5.69 -11.92
C ASP A 58 26.71 -5.31 -13.13
N LYS A 59 26.20 -4.41 -14.00
CA LYS A 59 26.91 -3.93 -15.20
C LYS A 59 27.64 -2.61 -14.99
N THR A 60 27.90 -2.25 -13.74
CA THR A 60 28.72 -1.07 -13.40
C THR A 60 30.20 -1.38 -13.45
N ALA A 61 31.06 -0.36 -13.53
CA ALA A 61 32.51 -0.51 -13.45
C ALA A 61 32.98 -0.96 -12.05
N THR A 62 32.15 -0.78 -11.04
CA THR A 62 32.45 -1.14 -9.65
C THR A 62 32.53 -2.64 -9.47
N LYS A 63 33.69 -3.15 -9.04
CA LYS A 63 33.88 -4.59 -8.77
C LYS A 63 33.45 -5.01 -7.37
N ASN A 64 33.11 -4.07 -6.48
CA ASN A 64 32.66 -4.39 -5.13
C ASN A 64 31.18 -4.79 -5.15
N PRO A 65 30.83 -6.05 -4.79
CA PRO A 65 29.44 -6.54 -4.81
C PRO A 65 28.47 -5.76 -3.93
N LEU A 66 28.98 -5.13 -2.87
CA LEU A 66 28.14 -4.30 -1.96
C LEU A 66 27.61 -3.05 -2.67
N PHE A 67 28.42 -2.45 -3.56
CA PHE A 67 28.03 -1.27 -4.34
C PHE A 67 27.22 -1.61 -5.60
N GLN A 68 27.04 -2.90 -5.92
CA GLN A 68 26.18 -3.36 -7.02
C GLN A 68 24.74 -3.58 -6.57
N ARG A 69 24.39 -3.27 -5.34
CA ARG A 69 23.05 -3.39 -4.78
C ARG A 69 22.37 -2.03 -4.69
N GLY A 70 21.23 -1.89 -5.34
CA GLY A 70 20.40 -0.69 -5.21
C GLY A 70 20.03 -0.37 -3.76
N SER A 71 19.94 -1.38 -2.87
CA SER A 71 19.67 -1.16 -1.45
C SER A 71 20.75 -0.33 -0.76
N THR A 72 22.03 -0.55 -1.07
CA THR A 72 23.13 0.25 -0.49
C THR A 72 23.03 1.72 -0.94
N ILE A 73 22.65 1.96 -2.19
CA ILE A 73 22.43 3.32 -2.71
C ILE A 73 21.20 3.93 -2.06
N ALA A 74 20.13 3.15 -1.87
CA ALA A 74 18.91 3.61 -1.20
C ALA A 74 19.20 4.11 0.22
N GLU A 75 20.04 3.40 0.97
CA GLU A 75 20.50 3.81 2.30
C GLU A 75 21.25 5.14 2.25
N ALA A 76 22.23 5.28 1.37
CA ALA A 76 23.00 6.53 1.21
C ALA A 76 22.10 7.72 0.80
N ILE A 77 21.14 7.51 -0.11
CA ILE A 77 20.17 8.53 -0.51
C ILE A 77 19.28 8.94 0.66
N LYS A 78 18.76 7.97 1.44
CA LYS A 78 17.89 8.25 2.59
C LYS A 78 18.64 8.92 3.74
N GLU A 79 19.91 8.60 3.93
CA GLU A 79 20.76 9.28 4.91
C GLU A 79 20.94 10.77 4.53
N HIS A 80 21.17 11.04 3.26
CA HIS A 80 21.37 12.42 2.77
C HIS A 80 20.06 13.19 2.59
N TRP A 81 19.01 12.52 2.06
CA TRP A 81 17.69 13.09 1.80
C TRP A 81 16.57 12.25 2.42
N PRO A 82 16.38 12.30 3.75
CA PRO A 82 15.39 11.48 4.45
C PRO A 82 13.94 11.68 3.97
N ALA A 83 13.63 12.82 3.35
CA ALA A 83 12.32 13.12 2.79
C ALA A 83 12.14 12.66 1.34
N CYS A 84 13.18 12.10 0.70
CA CYS A 84 13.11 11.63 -0.68
C CYS A 84 12.60 10.19 -0.72
N PRO A 85 11.46 9.90 -1.38
CA PRO A 85 11.04 8.53 -1.58
C PRO A 85 12.01 7.78 -2.50
N VAL A 86 12.33 6.54 -2.11
CA VAL A 86 13.19 5.65 -2.89
C VAL A 86 12.42 4.40 -3.26
N ILE A 87 12.25 4.17 -4.56
CA ILE A 87 11.56 3.01 -5.11
C ILE A 87 12.57 2.07 -5.74
N GLY A 88 12.56 0.82 -5.32
CA GLY A 88 13.32 -0.25 -5.97
C GLY A 88 12.58 -0.84 -7.15
N VAL A 89 13.33 -1.24 -8.19
CA VAL A 89 12.82 -2.02 -9.32
C VAL A 89 13.62 -3.30 -9.42
N THR A 90 12.97 -4.43 -9.65
CA THR A 90 13.62 -5.73 -9.78
C THR A 90 13.07 -6.52 -10.97
N ASN A 91 13.85 -7.45 -11.50
CA ASN A 91 13.36 -8.41 -12.48
C ASN A 91 12.50 -9.48 -11.79
N ALA A 92 11.52 -10.02 -12.51
CA ALA A 92 10.44 -10.84 -11.96
C ALA A 92 10.89 -12.08 -11.19
N ASP A 93 11.98 -12.70 -11.61
CA ASP A 93 12.37 -14.04 -11.11
C ASP A 93 12.98 -14.01 -9.70
N ASN A 94 13.43 -12.86 -9.24
CA ASN A 94 14.20 -12.71 -7.98
C ASN A 94 13.43 -12.05 -6.83
N ASP A 95 12.13 -11.77 -6.98
CA ASP A 95 11.38 -11.07 -5.93
C ASP A 95 11.25 -11.90 -4.64
N LYS A 96 11.21 -13.23 -4.74
CA LYS A 96 11.15 -14.14 -3.59
C LYS A 96 12.46 -14.22 -2.81
N ASP A 97 13.58 -13.96 -3.48
CA ASP A 97 14.93 -14.07 -2.92
C ASP A 97 15.40 -12.80 -2.23
N ILE A 98 14.65 -11.70 -2.37
CA ILE A 98 14.95 -10.44 -1.70
C ILE A 98 14.51 -10.53 -0.25
N ASP A 99 15.49 -10.57 0.65
CA ASP A 99 15.24 -10.65 2.08
C ASP A 99 14.48 -9.41 2.61
N ILE A 100 13.82 -9.59 3.75
CA ILE A 100 12.94 -8.58 4.34
C ILE A 100 13.70 -7.28 4.74
N ARG A 101 14.99 -7.38 5.07
CA ARG A 101 15.81 -6.21 5.44
C ARG A 101 16.09 -5.37 4.22
N THR A 102 16.51 -6.01 3.14
CA THR A 102 16.73 -5.36 1.83
C THR A 102 15.45 -4.71 1.30
N ARG A 103 14.30 -5.37 1.44
CA ARG A 103 13.01 -4.74 1.06
C ARG A 103 12.71 -3.45 1.84
N ARG A 104 13.09 -3.39 3.11
CA ARG A 104 12.85 -2.23 3.99
C ARG A 104 13.72 -1.02 3.68
N THR A 105 14.79 -1.17 2.89
CA THR A 105 15.58 -0.03 2.45
C THR A 105 14.85 0.84 1.43
N TYR A 106 13.90 0.26 0.68
CA TYR A 106 13.03 0.96 -0.24
C TYR A 106 11.71 1.36 0.42
N ASP A 107 11.11 2.45 -0.01
CA ASP A 107 9.73 2.78 0.37
C ASP A 107 8.75 1.85 -0.35
N ALA A 108 9.02 1.51 -1.63
CA ALA A 108 8.32 0.47 -2.37
C ALA A 108 9.28 -0.30 -3.27
N LEU A 109 8.94 -1.56 -3.58
CA LEU A 109 9.69 -2.40 -4.51
C LEU A 109 8.72 -2.97 -5.55
N TYR A 110 9.00 -2.76 -6.83
CA TYR A 110 8.16 -3.21 -7.93
C TYR A 110 8.91 -4.12 -8.89
N GLN A 111 8.20 -5.09 -9.44
CA GLN A 111 8.72 -5.90 -10.55
C GLN A 111 8.68 -5.11 -11.86
N PHE A 112 9.78 -5.11 -12.61
CA PHE A 112 9.89 -4.35 -13.85
C PHE A 112 8.86 -4.77 -14.90
N VAL A 113 8.57 -6.05 -15.03
CA VAL A 113 7.60 -6.59 -15.99
C VAL A 113 6.21 -5.96 -15.86
N ASN A 114 5.85 -5.51 -14.67
CA ASN A 114 4.58 -4.84 -14.38
C ASN A 114 4.71 -3.33 -14.16
N PHE A 115 5.91 -2.77 -14.31
CA PHE A 115 6.22 -1.41 -13.86
C PHE A 115 5.34 -0.34 -14.53
N GLY A 116 5.03 -0.50 -15.82
CA GLY A 116 4.15 0.41 -16.54
C GLY A 116 2.77 0.61 -15.89
N LYS A 117 2.24 -0.41 -15.24
CA LYS A 117 0.95 -0.34 -14.51
C LYS A 117 1.03 0.57 -13.28
N TYR A 118 2.22 0.74 -12.71
CA TYR A 118 2.44 1.50 -11.48
C TYR A 118 2.84 2.96 -11.71
N LEU A 119 3.03 3.42 -12.96
CA LEU A 119 3.45 4.80 -13.24
C LEU A 119 2.53 5.86 -12.60
N PRO A 120 1.18 5.75 -12.65
CA PRO A 120 0.31 6.70 -11.97
C PRO A 120 0.50 6.70 -10.44
N ARG A 121 0.71 5.51 -9.86
CA ARG A 121 0.96 5.33 -8.43
C ARG A 121 2.28 5.97 -8.00
N ILE A 122 3.34 5.77 -8.79
CA ILE A 122 4.67 6.34 -8.55
C ILE A 122 4.61 7.88 -8.56
N LYS A 123 3.91 8.47 -9.54
CA LYS A 123 3.67 9.92 -9.58
C LYS A 123 2.89 10.41 -8.35
N SER A 124 1.92 9.63 -7.87
CA SER A 124 1.18 9.94 -6.64
C SER A 124 2.07 9.89 -5.40
N ILE A 125 2.94 8.88 -5.27
CA ILE A 125 3.89 8.76 -4.16
C ILE A 125 4.78 10.01 -4.11
N SER A 126 5.40 10.40 -5.23
CA SER A 126 6.24 11.60 -5.30
C SER A 126 5.50 12.86 -4.83
N ARG A 127 4.26 13.04 -5.30
CA ARG A 127 3.41 14.17 -4.90
C ARG A 127 3.08 14.15 -3.40
N ASP A 128 2.69 13.00 -2.88
CA ASP A 128 2.22 12.87 -1.50
C ASP A 128 3.39 13.05 -0.52
N PHE A 129 4.58 12.53 -0.84
CA PHE A 129 5.80 12.81 -0.07
C PHE A 129 6.09 14.31 -0.01
N ALA A 130 6.02 15.01 -1.15
CA ALA A 130 6.23 16.45 -1.20
C ALA A 130 5.19 17.25 -0.39
N VAL A 131 3.94 16.78 -0.32
CA VAL A 131 2.88 17.38 0.50
C VAL A 131 3.16 17.16 1.99
N ILE A 132 3.51 15.93 2.38
CA ILE A 132 3.77 15.56 3.77
C ILE A 132 5.02 16.27 4.29
N ALA A 133 6.09 16.35 3.49
CA ALA A 133 7.30 17.08 3.87
C ALA A 133 7.07 18.57 4.16
N LYS A 134 6.00 19.15 3.60
CA LYS A 134 5.58 20.54 3.87
C LYS A 134 4.57 20.64 5.02
N ALA A 135 4.02 19.53 5.48
CA ALA A 135 3.05 19.52 6.56
C ALA A 135 3.72 19.90 7.87
N LYS A 136 3.09 20.85 8.60
CA LYS A 136 3.58 21.30 9.91
C LYS A 136 2.80 20.57 11.02
N ALA A 137 2.92 19.25 11.06
CA ALA A 137 2.32 18.47 12.14
C ALA A 137 2.95 18.84 13.48
N LYS A 138 2.14 19.14 14.47
CA LYS A 138 2.58 19.48 15.84
C LYS A 138 2.22 18.39 16.85
N LYS A 139 1.34 17.47 16.48
CA LYS A 139 0.86 16.39 17.34
C LYS A 139 0.36 15.22 16.49
N THR A 140 0.22 14.06 17.09
CA THR A 140 -0.22 12.81 16.46
C THR A 140 -1.52 12.95 15.67
N ARG A 141 -2.48 13.73 16.18
CA ARG A 141 -3.75 13.98 15.49
C ARG A 141 -3.56 14.71 14.15
N ASP A 142 -2.54 15.57 14.03
CA ASP A 142 -2.24 16.26 12.77
C ASP A 142 -1.71 15.29 11.72
N ILE A 143 -0.91 14.28 12.14
CA ILE A 143 -0.42 13.22 11.26
C ILE A 143 -1.60 12.40 10.73
N VAL A 144 -2.50 11.98 11.62
CA VAL A 144 -3.70 11.21 11.25
C VAL A 144 -4.58 11.98 10.27
N LYS A 145 -4.73 13.29 10.43
CA LYS A 145 -5.50 14.14 9.50
C LYS A 145 -4.95 14.19 8.08
N LEU A 146 -3.66 13.86 7.85
CA LEU A 146 -3.13 13.71 6.50
C LEU A 146 -3.79 12.57 5.72
N LEU A 147 -4.34 11.58 6.43
CA LEU A 147 -5.10 10.47 5.85
C LEU A 147 -6.55 10.86 5.53
N LYS A 148 -7.02 12.04 5.91
CA LYS A 148 -8.42 12.50 5.74
C LYS A 148 -9.44 11.47 6.23
N PRO A 149 -9.29 10.93 7.45
CA PRO A 149 -10.24 9.95 7.97
C PRO A 149 -11.59 10.59 8.26
N PRO A 150 -12.65 9.78 8.38
CA PRO A 150 -13.87 10.16 9.07
C PRO A 150 -13.57 10.65 10.50
N GLU A 151 -14.33 11.61 11.03
CA GLU A 151 -14.05 12.19 12.34
C GLU A 151 -14.11 11.14 13.47
N ASP A 152 -15.02 10.19 13.38
CA ASP A 152 -15.19 9.07 14.30
C ASP A 152 -14.02 8.06 14.27
N GLU A 153 -13.21 8.05 13.20
CA GLU A 153 -12.02 7.19 13.09
C GLU A 153 -10.74 7.84 13.64
N ILE A 154 -10.73 9.15 13.86
CA ILE A 154 -9.48 9.86 14.22
C ILE A 154 -8.87 9.29 15.51
N GLU A 155 -9.63 9.12 16.57
CA GLU A 155 -9.09 8.65 17.85
C GLU A 155 -8.65 7.17 17.78
N ARG A 156 -9.36 6.34 17.03
CA ARG A 156 -8.96 4.95 16.76
C ARG A 156 -7.62 4.90 16.01
N LEU A 157 -7.45 5.75 14.99
CA LEU A 157 -6.21 5.86 14.23
C LEU A 157 -5.07 6.41 15.08
N VAL A 158 -5.32 7.41 15.93
CA VAL A 158 -4.32 7.93 16.87
C VAL A 158 -3.85 6.82 17.83
N ALA A 159 -4.77 6.02 18.34
CA ALA A 159 -4.43 4.87 19.19
C ALA A 159 -3.60 3.82 18.44
N ALA A 160 -3.91 3.59 17.16
CA ALA A 160 -3.26 2.60 16.29
C ALA A 160 -1.94 3.10 15.65
N LEU A 161 -1.57 4.37 15.84
CA LEU A 161 -0.28 4.88 15.35
C LEU A 161 0.87 4.07 15.91
N PRO A 162 1.87 3.70 15.10
CA PRO A 162 3.10 3.10 15.58
C PRO A 162 3.90 4.09 16.44
N ASP A 163 4.71 3.56 17.33
CA ASP A 163 5.44 4.37 18.33
C ASP A 163 6.41 5.37 17.71
N ASP A 164 6.97 5.05 16.56
CA ASP A 164 7.85 5.95 15.81
C ASP A 164 7.12 7.16 15.22
N LEU A 165 5.80 7.04 14.96
CA LEU A 165 4.93 8.15 14.56
C LEU A 165 4.32 8.90 15.76
N LYS A 166 4.42 8.37 16.97
CA LYS A 166 3.96 9.02 18.21
C LYS A 166 5.01 9.93 18.86
N LYS A 167 6.28 9.79 18.46
CA LYS A 167 7.41 10.52 19.06
C LYS A 167 7.67 11.83 18.33
N GLU A 168 8.00 12.87 19.08
CA GLU A 168 8.49 14.12 18.55
C GLU A 168 9.94 13.98 17.98
N PRO A 169 10.31 14.75 16.97
CA PRO A 169 9.52 15.76 16.29
C PRO A 169 8.56 15.16 15.24
N PHE A 170 7.31 15.62 15.24
CA PHE A 170 6.27 15.14 14.31
C PHE A 170 6.43 15.63 12.86
N HIS A 171 7.46 16.42 12.58
CA HIS A 171 7.71 17.04 11.27
C HIS A 171 9.16 16.88 10.81
N ASP A 172 9.78 15.76 11.19
CA ASP A 172 11.11 15.44 10.68
C ASP A 172 11.06 15.02 9.20
N ALA A 173 12.22 15.01 8.57
CA ALA A 173 12.34 14.70 7.14
C ALA A 173 11.88 13.27 6.79
N SER A 174 11.88 12.35 7.76
CA SER A 174 11.48 10.94 7.54
C SER A 174 9.98 10.67 7.75
N LEU A 175 9.20 11.70 8.17
CA LEU A 175 7.76 11.52 8.44
C LEU A 175 7.02 10.89 7.26
N ALA A 176 7.34 11.32 6.03
CA ALA A 176 6.66 10.81 4.84
C ALA A 176 6.91 9.31 4.63
N SER A 177 8.14 8.81 4.79
CA SER A 177 8.48 7.38 4.68
C SER A 177 7.81 6.55 5.77
N ARG A 178 7.82 7.04 7.03
CA ARG A 178 7.16 6.36 8.15
C ARG A 178 5.65 6.29 7.95
N LEU A 179 5.03 7.40 7.53
CA LEU A 179 3.60 7.44 7.24
C LEU A 179 3.24 6.55 6.06
N PHE A 180 4.06 6.52 5.02
CA PHE A 180 3.89 5.64 3.86
C PHE A 180 3.90 4.17 4.28
N SER A 181 4.89 3.75 5.08
CA SER A 181 4.99 2.40 5.62
C SER A 181 3.74 2.03 6.44
N TRP A 182 3.28 2.93 7.31
CA TRP A 182 2.10 2.67 8.12
C TRP A 182 0.82 2.57 7.29
N VAL A 183 0.62 3.47 6.30
CA VAL A 183 -0.55 3.40 5.41
C VAL A 183 -0.58 2.10 4.62
N ASN A 184 0.57 1.62 4.13
CA ASN A 184 0.64 0.32 3.48
C ASN A 184 0.26 -0.81 4.43
N HIS A 185 0.71 -0.75 5.69
CA HIS A 185 0.29 -1.68 6.72
C HIS A 185 -1.22 -1.66 6.97
N LEU A 186 -1.85 -0.47 7.02
CA LEU A 186 -3.31 -0.34 7.12
C LEU A 186 -4.05 -0.94 5.91
N LYS A 187 -3.43 -0.92 4.72
CA LYS A 187 -3.99 -1.51 3.50
C LYS A 187 -3.82 -3.03 3.45
N ASP A 188 -2.80 -3.56 4.10
CA ASP A 188 -2.48 -4.99 4.07
C ASP A 188 -3.22 -5.80 5.14
N ARG A 189 -3.85 -5.12 6.10
CA ARG A 189 -4.57 -5.74 7.21
C ARG A 189 -6.01 -5.26 7.27
N PRO A 190 -6.96 -6.13 7.67
CA PRO A 190 -8.33 -5.71 7.95
C PRO A 190 -8.35 -4.71 9.11
N GLY A 191 -9.36 -3.85 9.16
CA GLY A 191 -9.57 -2.93 10.26
C GLY A 191 -10.00 -1.54 9.82
N PHE A 192 -9.14 -0.77 9.18
CA PHE A 192 -9.44 0.60 8.77
C PHE A 192 -9.76 0.76 7.29
N LEU A 193 -8.92 0.18 6.42
CA LEU A 193 -8.98 0.37 4.97
C LEU A 193 -9.19 -0.97 4.26
N TYR A 194 -10.38 -1.15 3.68
CA TYR A 194 -10.76 -2.33 2.95
C TYR A 194 -10.53 -2.15 1.43
N ASP A 195 -9.95 -3.15 0.77
CA ASP A 195 -9.98 -3.27 -0.68
C ASP A 195 -11.35 -3.75 -1.18
N SER A 196 -11.51 -3.94 -2.48
CA SER A 196 -12.77 -4.39 -3.08
C SER A 196 -13.22 -5.76 -2.57
N LEU A 197 -12.27 -6.69 -2.35
CA LEU A 197 -12.61 -8.03 -1.88
C LEU A 197 -13.01 -8.02 -0.39
N TRP A 198 -12.28 -7.28 0.47
CA TRP A 198 -12.68 -7.13 1.87
C TRP A 198 -13.99 -6.38 2.02
N ALA A 199 -14.19 -5.30 1.25
CA ALA A 199 -15.44 -4.57 1.26
C ALA A 199 -16.62 -5.49 0.80
N ALA A 200 -16.39 -6.28 -0.25
CA ALA A 200 -17.38 -7.26 -0.72
C ALA A 200 -17.69 -8.29 0.35
N THR A 201 -16.69 -8.99 0.91
CA THR A 201 -16.90 -10.03 1.93
C THR A 201 -17.53 -9.48 3.21
N PHE A 202 -17.13 -8.27 3.62
CA PHE A 202 -17.74 -7.57 4.75
C PHE A 202 -19.26 -7.36 4.56
N LEU A 203 -19.69 -7.13 3.32
CA LEU A 203 -21.09 -6.98 2.93
C LEU A 203 -21.78 -8.32 2.58
N GLY A 204 -21.11 -9.46 2.74
CA GLY A 204 -21.63 -10.79 2.35
C GLY A 204 -21.72 -10.98 0.85
N LEU A 205 -20.95 -10.22 0.05
CA LEU A 205 -20.95 -10.23 -1.40
C LEU A 205 -19.63 -10.76 -1.96
N ASN A 206 -19.66 -11.20 -3.21
CA ASN A 206 -18.46 -11.36 -4.02
C ASN A 206 -18.08 -10.02 -4.71
N GLU A 207 -16.92 -9.96 -5.34
CA GLU A 207 -16.45 -8.72 -5.98
C GLU A 207 -17.38 -8.23 -7.11
N SER A 208 -18.03 -9.15 -7.85
CA SER A 208 -18.98 -8.76 -8.88
C SER A 208 -20.26 -8.13 -8.30
N GLY A 209 -20.70 -8.62 -7.16
CA GLY A 209 -21.81 -8.05 -6.39
C GLY A 209 -21.44 -6.66 -5.82
N PHE A 210 -20.26 -6.52 -5.23
CA PHE A 210 -19.79 -5.24 -4.72
C PHE A 210 -19.67 -4.20 -5.83
N LYS A 211 -19.14 -4.59 -7.00
CA LYS A 211 -19.02 -3.71 -8.16
C LYS A 211 -20.37 -3.10 -8.59
N LYS A 212 -21.48 -3.86 -8.47
CA LYS A 212 -22.83 -3.35 -8.79
C LYS A 212 -23.34 -2.29 -7.83
N VAL A 213 -22.86 -2.29 -6.60
CA VAL A 213 -23.33 -1.40 -5.54
C VAL A 213 -22.26 -0.40 -5.07
N THR A 214 -21.10 -0.39 -5.71
CA THR A 214 -19.93 0.44 -5.31
C THR A 214 -20.30 1.91 -5.18
N GLU A 215 -21.13 2.46 -6.06
CA GLU A 215 -21.57 3.86 -6.04
C GLU A 215 -22.25 4.27 -4.72
N ILE A 216 -22.92 3.33 -4.04
CA ILE A 216 -23.53 3.58 -2.72
C ILE A 216 -22.44 3.95 -1.71
N PHE A 217 -21.23 3.39 -1.89
CA PHE A 217 -20.11 3.50 -0.97
C PHE A 217 -19.05 4.53 -1.41
N ASP A 218 -19.29 5.31 -2.46
CA ASP A 218 -18.33 6.30 -2.97
C ASP A 218 -17.90 7.32 -1.90
N LYS A 219 -18.83 7.74 -1.06
CA LYS A 219 -18.54 8.66 0.06
C LYS A 219 -17.68 8.02 1.17
N GLY A 220 -17.53 6.71 1.16
CA GLY A 220 -16.68 5.96 2.07
C GLY A 220 -15.28 5.67 1.52
N LYS A 221 -14.98 6.07 0.29
CA LYS A 221 -13.65 5.88 -0.30
C LYS A 221 -12.57 6.67 0.44
N TYR A 222 -11.39 6.08 0.49
CA TYR A 222 -10.20 6.69 1.00
C TYR A 222 -9.58 7.64 -0.03
N PHE A 223 -9.38 8.90 0.35
CA PHE A 223 -8.78 9.96 -0.48
C PHE A 223 -7.61 10.66 0.22
N GLY A 224 -7.07 10.08 1.26
CA GLY A 224 -5.95 10.64 2.02
C GLY A 224 -4.60 10.49 1.33
N ALA A 225 -3.53 10.75 2.07
CA ALA A 225 -2.17 10.51 1.60
C ALA A 225 -2.00 9.05 1.15
N PHE A 226 -1.36 8.86 0.00
CA PHE A 226 -1.13 7.54 -0.61
C PHE A 226 -2.41 6.79 -1.02
N ALA A 227 -3.51 7.50 -1.26
CA ALA A 227 -4.67 6.94 -1.93
C ALA A 227 -4.36 6.75 -3.44
N TRP A 228 -4.70 5.58 -3.99
CA TRP A 228 -4.43 5.26 -5.39
C TRP A 228 -5.70 4.86 -6.13
N ASN A 229 -5.87 5.37 -7.35
CA ASN A 229 -7.05 5.08 -8.16
C ASN A 229 -7.08 3.63 -8.67
N ASP A 230 -5.91 3.02 -8.87
CA ASP A 230 -5.74 1.63 -9.30
C ASP A 230 -5.86 0.61 -8.16
N ASP A 231 -5.92 1.09 -6.90
CA ASP A 231 -6.12 0.31 -5.69
C ASP A 231 -7.07 1.05 -4.73
N PRO A 232 -8.34 1.22 -5.13
CA PRO A 232 -9.31 1.95 -4.33
C PRO A 232 -9.55 1.25 -2.99
N ARG A 233 -9.65 2.05 -1.93
CA ARG A 233 -9.89 1.59 -0.56
C ARG A 233 -11.08 2.31 0.03
N TRP A 234 -11.73 1.67 0.99
CA TRP A 234 -12.87 2.21 1.72
C TRP A 234 -12.60 2.19 3.21
N TRP A 235 -13.02 3.22 3.91
CA TRP A 235 -13.07 3.20 5.37
C TRP A 235 -14.11 2.19 5.84
N SER A 236 -13.71 1.24 6.68
CA SER A 236 -14.59 0.17 7.17
C SER A 236 -15.80 0.72 7.93
N SER A 237 -15.63 1.76 8.74
CA SER A 237 -16.72 2.45 9.45
C SER A 237 -17.73 3.06 8.48
N ARG A 238 -17.27 3.65 7.38
CA ARG A 238 -18.15 4.25 6.37
C ARG A 238 -18.92 3.23 5.56
N LEU A 239 -18.34 2.05 5.32
CA LEU A 239 -19.08 0.95 4.71
C LEU A 239 -20.30 0.58 5.56
N SER A 240 -20.13 0.40 6.87
CA SER A 240 -21.22 0.10 7.80
C SER A 240 -22.26 1.22 7.85
N GLU A 241 -21.80 2.46 8.02
CA GLU A 241 -22.69 3.63 8.11
C GLU A 241 -23.56 3.78 6.87
N LEU A 242 -22.93 3.75 5.67
CA LEU A 242 -23.63 3.91 4.40
C LEU A 242 -24.59 2.75 4.12
N LEU A 243 -24.19 1.51 4.46
CA LEU A 243 -25.03 0.33 4.36
C LEU A 243 -26.29 0.47 5.24
N TYR A 244 -26.09 0.78 6.53
CA TYR A 244 -27.17 0.84 7.50
C TYR A 244 -28.10 2.02 7.22
N LYS A 245 -27.56 3.15 6.76
CA LYS A 245 -28.36 4.27 6.30
C LYS A 245 -29.25 3.90 5.11
N ARG A 246 -28.75 3.06 4.20
CA ARG A 246 -29.47 2.63 3.00
C ARG A 246 -30.52 1.57 3.27
N CYS A 247 -30.20 0.57 4.09
CA CYS A 247 -31.02 -0.63 4.28
C CYS A 247 -31.86 -0.62 5.57
N LYS A 248 -31.60 0.30 6.52
CA LYS A 248 -32.30 0.40 7.80
C LYS A 248 -32.43 -0.97 8.49
N PRO A 249 -31.31 -1.60 8.90
CA PRO A 249 -31.34 -2.94 9.49
C PRO A 249 -32.08 -2.96 10.82
N GLU A 250 -32.52 -4.15 11.23
CA GLU A 250 -32.97 -4.42 12.58
C GLU A 250 -31.80 -4.38 13.57
N PHE A 251 -32.09 -4.21 14.84
CA PHE A 251 -31.06 -4.20 15.88
C PHE A 251 -30.31 -5.55 15.90
N GLY A 252 -28.98 -5.47 15.84
CA GLY A 252 -28.11 -6.66 15.86
C GLY A 252 -27.87 -7.32 14.51
N GLU A 253 -28.47 -6.83 13.42
CA GLU A 253 -28.15 -7.36 12.08
C GLU A 253 -26.73 -6.98 11.64
N LEU A 254 -26.01 -7.98 11.16
CA LEU A 254 -24.60 -7.85 10.76
C LEU A 254 -24.47 -7.41 9.29
N PRO A 255 -23.39 -6.68 8.93
CA PRO A 255 -23.23 -6.11 7.59
C PRO A 255 -23.40 -7.11 6.45
N TRP A 256 -22.94 -8.34 6.60
CA TRP A 256 -23.05 -9.38 5.55
C TRP A 256 -24.49 -9.91 5.35
N HIS A 257 -25.36 -9.79 6.32
CA HIS A 257 -26.79 -10.08 6.14
C HIS A 257 -27.48 -8.91 5.42
N VAL A 258 -27.19 -7.70 5.88
CA VAL A 258 -27.80 -6.47 5.35
C VAL A 258 -27.36 -6.19 3.92
N GLY A 259 -26.09 -6.41 3.58
CA GLY A 259 -25.55 -6.16 2.24
C GLY A 259 -26.22 -7.01 1.16
N ARG A 260 -26.65 -8.21 1.48
CA ARG A 260 -27.39 -9.11 0.56
C ARG A 260 -28.77 -8.58 0.17
N ARG A 261 -29.31 -7.62 0.92
CA ARG A 261 -30.62 -6.97 0.64
C ARG A 261 -30.50 -5.72 -0.22
N LEU A 262 -29.29 -5.31 -0.60
CA LEU A 262 -29.10 -4.18 -1.48
C LEU A 262 -29.77 -4.41 -2.84
N GLN A 263 -30.39 -3.36 -3.38
CA GLN A 263 -31.07 -3.40 -4.67
C GLN A 263 -30.12 -3.85 -5.79
N GLY A 264 -30.56 -4.76 -6.63
CA GLY A 264 -29.78 -5.34 -7.73
C GLY A 264 -28.86 -6.49 -7.33
N ILE A 265 -28.78 -6.82 -6.05
CA ILE A 265 -28.05 -8.01 -5.54
C ILE A 265 -28.93 -9.23 -5.64
N LYS A 266 -28.38 -10.29 -6.22
CA LYS A 266 -29.00 -11.62 -6.36
C LYS A 266 -28.10 -12.67 -5.74
N LYS A 267 -28.59 -13.90 -5.61
CA LYS A 267 -27.87 -15.03 -5.00
C LYS A 267 -26.49 -15.31 -5.63
N GLU A 268 -26.34 -15.10 -6.94
CA GLU A 268 -25.06 -15.22 -7.68
C GLU A 268 -23.99 -14.21 -7.23
N HIS A 269 -24.41 -13.14 -6.56
CA HIS A 269 -23.51 -12.09 -6.04
C HIS A 269 -23.10 -12.32 -4.59
N TYR A 270 -23.56 -13.38 -3.95
CA TYR A 270 -23.20 -13.67 -2.57
C TYR A 270 -21.77 -14.20 -2.48
N SER A 271 -21.11 -13.87 -1.39
CA SER A 271 -19.79 -14.41 -1.08
C SER A 271 -19.85 -15.91 -0.88
N ARG A 272 -18.88 -16.64 -1.44
CA ARG A 272 -18.71 -18.08 -1.26
C ARG A 272 -17.29 -18.37 -0.74
N CYS A 273 -17.21 -19.37 0.09
CA CYS A 273 -15.93 -19.81 0.61
C CYS A 273 -15.08 -20.49 -0.48
N HIS A 274 -13.85 -20.03 -0.66
CA HIS A 274 -12.91 -20.63 -1.60
C HIS A 274 -12.55 -22.09 -1.25
N VAL A 275 -12.68 -22.47 0.02
CA VAL A 275 -12.31 -23.81 0.51
C VAL A 275 -13.44 -24.82 0.35
N CYS A 276 -14.65 -24.50 0.84
CA CYS A 276 -15.77 -25.44 0.84
C CYS A 276 -16.89 -25.10 -0.16
N SER A 277 -16.77 -23.97 -0.87
CA SER A 277 -17.74 -23.47 -1.87
C SER A 277 -19.14 -23.15 -1.32
N GLU A 278 -19.35 -23.25 -0.02
CA GLU A 278 -20.61 -22.95 0.63
C GLU A 278 -20.88 -21.45 0.71
N GLU A 279 -22.15 -21.08 0.66
CA GLU A 279 -22.64 -19.71 0.83
C GLU A 279 -22.93 -19.43 2.29
N PHE A 280 -21.92 -19.12 3.09
CA PHE A 280 -22.15 -18.63 4.45
C PHE A 280 -21.89 -17.14 4.56
N PRO A 281 -22.60 -16.45 5.46
CA PRO A 281 -22.42 -15.01 5.65
C PRO A 281 -21.07 -14.64 6.27
N ASP A 282 -20.44 -15.50 7.04
CA ASP A 282 -19.21 -15.27 7.82
C ASP A 282 -17.90 -15.44 6.99
N THR A 283 -17.94 -15.16 5.71
CA THR A 283 -16.73 -15.15 4.88
C THR A 283 -15.89 -13.90 5.15
N VAL A 284 -14.57 -14.09 5.17
CA VAL A 284 -13.57 -13.04 5.28
C VAL A 284 -12.59 -13.09 4.12
N ALA A 285 -11.98 -11.97 3.79
CA ALA A 285 -10.93 -11.94 2.77
C ALA A 285 -9.60 -12.36 3.40
N TYR A 286 -9.19 -13.59 3.16
CA TYR A 286 -7.97 -14.17 3.71
C TYR A 286 -6.90 -14.34 2.63
N LEU A 287 -5.64 -14.18 3.00
CA LEU A 287 -4.53 -14.39 2.07
C LEU A 287 -4.27 -15.89 1.91
N ASP A 288 -4.46 -16.39 0.71
CA ASP A 288 -4.08 -17.76 0.36
C ASP A 288 -2.54 -17.88 0.40
N ALA A 289 -2.04 -18.78 1.26
CA ALA A 289 -0.60 -19.00 1.43
C ALA A 289 0.05 -19.61 0.16
N VAL A 290 -0.72 -20.25 -0.70
CA VAL A 290 -0.21 -20.90 -1.93
C VAL A 290 -0.17 -19.92 -3.10
N SER A 291 -1.29 -19.23 -3.37
CA SER A 291 -1.40 -18.30 -4.50
C SER A 291 -0.90 -16.89 -4.18
N SER A 292 -0.68 -16.59 -2.89
CA SER A 292 -0.40 -15.22 -2.41
C SER A 292 -1.50 -14.21 -2.78
N GLN A 293 -2.69 -14.69 -3.11
CA GLN A 293 -3.86 -13.87 -3.40
C GLN A 293 -4.85 -13.90 -2.25
N ARG A 294 -5.59 -12.82 -2.05
CA ARG A 294 -6.69 -12.83 -1.10
C ARG A 294 -7.86 -13.59 -1.69
N GLN A 295 -8.48 -14.44 -0.86
CA GLN A 295 -9.64 -15.24 -1.21
C GLN A 295 -10.72 -15.07 -0.13
N ALA A 296 -11.98 -15.09 -0.53
CA ALA A 296 -13.08 -15.15 0.42
C ALA A 296 -13.15 -16.54 1.06
N MET A 297 -13.07 -16.63 2.37
CA MET A 297 -13.09 -17.91 3.10
C MET A 297 -13.92 -17.77 4.36
N HIS A 298 -14.58 -18.85 4.76
CA HIS A 298 -15.20 -18.91 6.10
C HIS A 298 -14.10 -18.87 7.15
N LEU A 299 -14.38 -18.20 8.22
CA LEU A 299 -13.45 -18.10 9.33
C LEU A 299 -13.07 -19.49 9.88
N LYS A 300 -14.06 -20.41 10.03
CA LYS A 300 -13.81 -21.81 10.40
C LYS A 300 -12.90 -22.54 9.41
N CYS A 301 -13.01 -22.25 8.11
CA CYS A 301 -12.15 -22.86 7.10
C CYS A 301 -10.71 -22.34 7.17
N THR A 302 -10.50 -21.09 7.55
CA THR A 302 -9.15 -20.53 7.74
C THR A 302 -8.45 -21.14 8.94
N VAL A 303 -9.18 -21.40 10.04
CA VAL A 303 -8.62 -21.95 11.28
C VAL A 303 -8.35 -23.45 11.17
N LEU A 304 -9.26 -24.20 10.54
CA LEU A 304 -9.21 -25.67 10.52
C LEU A 304 -8.37 -26.21 9.37
N HIS A 305 -8.15 -25.46 8.30
CA HIS A 305 -7.43 -25.94 7.13
C HIS A 305 -5.92 -25.76 7.29
N PRO A 306 -5.07 -26.81 7.18
CA PRO A 306 -3.61 -26.72 7.40
C PRO A 306 -2.90 -25.69 6.53
N ARG A 307 -3.40 -25.43 5.30
CA ARG A 307 -2.85 -24.43 4.38
C ARG A 307 -3.01 -22.98 4.84
N TYR A 308 -4.00 -22.72 5.66
CA TYR A 308 -4.42 -21.38 6.05
C TYR A 308 -4.12 -21.07 7.51
N LYS A 309 -3.24 -21.84 8.17
CA LYS A 309 -2.78 -21.56 9.53
C LYS A 309 -2.16 -20.18 9.60
N ARG A 310 -2.91 -19.22 10.13
CA ARG A 310 -2.48 -17.85 10.35
C ARG A 310 -3.04 -17.32 11.65
N GLU A 311 -2.35 -16.36 12.21
CA GLU A 311 -2.92 -15.53 13.26
C GLU A 311 -4.14 -14.79 12.68
N LEU A 312 -5.27 -14.90 13.37
CA LEU A 312 -6.46 -14.12 13.06
C LEU A 312 -6.22 -12.68 13.45
N TYR A 313 -6.58 -11.75 12.58
CA TYR A 313 -6.60 -10.35 12.94
C TYR A 313 -7.81 -10.03 13.82
N PHE A 314 -7.72 -8.95 14.58
CA PHE A 314 -8.78 -8.52 15.48
C PHE A 314 -10.17 -8.42 14.82
N GLU A 315 -10.21 -7.93 13.59
CA GLU A 315 -11.45 -7.80 12.82
C GLU A 315 -12.01 -9.17 12.41
N ASP A 316 -11.15 -10.15 12.11
CA ASP A 316 -11.57 -11.53 11.83
C ASP A 316 -12.20 -12.14 13.09
N ILE A 317 -11.57 -11.92 14.25
CA ILE A 317 -12.09 -12.39 15.55
C ILE A 317 -13.42 -11.71 15.88
N ARG A 318 -13.52 -10.40 15.63
CA ARG A 318 -14.76 -9.64 15.87
C ARG A 318 -15.91 -10.14 15.02
N MET A 319 -15.66 -10.51 13.76
CA MET A 319 -16.67 -11.11 12.89
C MET A 319 -17.12 -12.52 13.35
N MET A 320 -16.25 -13.23 14.11
CA MET A 320 -16.63 -14.53 14.70
C MET A 320 -17.57 -14.41 15.92
N GLN A 321 -17.47 -13.31 16.64
CA GLN A 321 -18.16 -13.13 17.93
C GLN A 321 -19.54 -12.45 17.77
N GLY A 322 -19.87 -11.98 16.60
CA GLY A 322 -21.21 -11.45 16.25
C GLY A 322 -22.09 -12.53 15.66
#